data_0773090d6b52a5a295732b85d3d73b99
#
_entry.id   0773090d6b52a5a295732b85d3d73b99
#
_cell.length_a   1.000
_cell.length_b   1.000
_cell.length_c   1.000
_cell.angle_alpha   90.00
_cell.angle_beta   90.00
_cell.angle_gamma   90.00
#
_symmetry.space_group_name_H-M   'P 1'
#
loop_
_entity.id
_entity.type
_entity.pdbx_description
1 polymer ?
#
loop_
_entity_poly.entity_id
_entity_poly.type
_entity_poly.pdbx_seq_one_letter_code
_entity_poly.pdbx_strand_id
1 'polypeptide(L)'
;SGIKNYNIKYDLKNYISDRFKLNYGVNAIYYDFNPGIIKPSDSNSGINFSQLDKKNAFEPAIYINAEQEITSKIAVSYGLRYSLFYRLGQSNLNLYANNNPVTFNPELQIYEKAAPIGTTSFGKNDVMKRYNYLEPRFSASYQLNDKQSIKASYNRMVQYLQLVSNTSSPTPLDVWTPSDSFIKPQVADQVALGYFTNFENDIYSLEVETYYKKVQNRIDYIDGADLIANNALEQVILNGQMRSYGLEFMLKKNEGRLNGWISYTLSRSEQQTPGRTAIETGINNGQWYNSAYDKLHNLAVTSSYLLNEKWTFGANFALQSGQPVTYPNGQYQYLGITIPSYGLRNENRLPTYHHLDISATLTPRKNSNRNWKDEWVFSIYNLYNRKNAAAINFRQNSDTGNNEAIKTSIFGMVPAVSYNFKF
;
A
#
# COMPACT_ATOMS: atom_id res chain seq x y z
N SER A 1 10.08 10.65 -12.41
CA SER A 1 10.24 9.20 -12.66
C SER A 1 9.03 8.65 -13.41
N GLY A 2 9.20 7.54 -14.14
CA GLY A 2 8.11 6.88 -14.87
C GLY A 2 8.40 5.42 -15.15
N ILE A 3 7.31 4.64 -15.24
CA ILE A 3 7.36 3.24 -15.67
C ILE A 3 6.52 3.12 -16.93
N LYS A 4 7.09 2.56 -17.98
CA LYS A 4 6.33 2.09 -19.13
C LYS A 4 6.24 0.58 -19.04
N ASN A 5 5.04 0.04 -19.23
CA ASN A 5 4.85 -1.39 -19.34
C ASN A 5 4.16 -1.75 -20.67
N TYR A 6 4.60 -2.85 -21.24
CA TYR A 6 3.99 -3.46 -22.43
C TYR A 6 3.48 -4.83 -22.00
N ASN A 7 2.17 -4.99 -22.00
CA ASN A 7 1.51 -6.18 -21.47
C ASN A 7 0.75 -6.90 -22.58
N ILE A 8 1.05 -8.18 -22.76
CA ILE A 8 0.29 -9.09 -23.61
C ILE A 8 -0.32 -10.15 -22.69
N LYS A 9 -1.65 -10.28 -22.77
CA LYS A 9 -2.40 -11.25 -21.98
C LYS A 9 -3.37 -12.00 -22.89
N TYR A 10 -3.40 -13.32 -22.76
CA TYR A 10 -4.34 -14.18 -23.46
C TYR A 10 -5.03 -15.10 -22.48
N ASP A 11 -6.34 -14.96 -22.35
CA ASP A 11 -7.19 -15.73 -21.45
C ASP A 11 -8.11 -16.63 -22.25
N LEU A 12 -8.21 -17.89 -21.85
CA LEU A 12 -9.17 -18.85 -22.35
C LEU A 12 -10.08 -19.28 -21.20
N LYS A 13 -11.37 -19.30 -21.48
CA LYS A 13 -12.37 -19.78 -20.55
C LYS A 13 -13.14 -20.93 -21.18
N ASN A 14 -13.11 -22.07 -20.53
CA ASN A 14 -13.80 -23.29 -20.95
C ASN A 14 -14.86 -23.67 -19.92
N TYR A 15 -16.11 -23.76 -20.38
CA TYR A 15 -17.25 -24.26 -19.60
C TYR A 15 -17.39 -25.74 -19.85
N ILE A 16 -16.76 -26.56 -19.00
CA ILE A 16 -16.77 -28.03 -19.13
C ILE A 16 -18.16 -28.58 -18.79
N SER A 17 -18.82 -27.96 -17.81
CA SER A 17 -20.22 -28.17 -17.46
C SER A 17 -20.80 -26.93 -16.81
N ASP A 18 -22.11 -26.93 -16.50
CA ASP A 18 -22.78 -25.83 -15.77
C ASP A 18 -22.14 -25.60 -14.39
N ARG A 19 -21.51 -26.62 -13.81
CA ARG A 19 -20.91 -26.59 -12.47
C ARG A 19 -19.39 -26.56 -12.46
N PHE A 20 -18.73 -26.66 -13.64
CA PHE A 20 -17.27 -26.68 -13.72
C PHE A 20 -16.77 -25.79 -14.85
N LYS A 21 -16.00 -24.77 -14.47
CA LYS A 21 -15.39 -23.80 -15.37
C LYS A 21 -13.89 -23.82 -15.19
N LEU A 22 -13.15 -23.79 -16.29
CA LEU A 22 -11.69 -23.75 -16.33
C LEU A 22 -11.25 -22.46 -17.01
N ASN A 23 -10.44 -21.65 -16.32
CA ASN A 23 -9.82 -20.45 -16.85
C ASN A 23 -8.32 -20.69 -16.89
N TYR A 24 -7.68 -20.49 -18.03
CA TYR A 24 -6.23 -20.63 -18.18
C TYR A 24 -5.70 -19.63 -19.19
N GLY A 25 -4.43 -19.31 -19.07
CA GLY A 25 -3.88 -18.32 -19.95
C GLY A 25 -2.40 -18.06 -19.73
N VAL A 26 -1.93 -17.11 -20.50
CA VAL A 26 -0.56 -16.61 -20.44
C VAL A 26 -0.57 -15.10 -20.29
N ASN A 27 0.43 -14.58 -19.61
CA ASN A 27 0.64 -13.15 -19.44
C ASN A 27 2.13 -12.87 -19.60
N ALA A 28 2.49 -11.82 -20.33
CA ALA A 28 3.87 -11.38 -20.45
C ALA A 28 3.95 -9.87 -20.36
N ILE A 29 4.76 -9.37 -19.44
CA ILE A 29 4.93 -7.93 -19.20
C ILE A 29 6.39 -7.57 -19.38
N TYR A 30 6.67 -6.60 -20.23
CA TYR A 30 7.97 -5.96 -20.35
C TYR A 30 7.93 -4.59 -19.69
N TYR A 31 8.87 -4.32 -18.80
CA TYR A 31 8.98 -3.08 -18.05
C TYR A 31 10.19 -2.26 -18.49
N ASP A 32 9.97 -0.96 -18.69
CA ASP A 32 10.99 0.06 -18.89
C ASP A 32 10.87 1.10 -17.76
N PHE A 33 11.81 1.08 -16.83
CA PHE A 33 11.90 2.01 -15.70
C PHE A 33 12.79 3.18 -16.08
N ASN A 34 12.22 4.37 -16.07
CA ASN A 34 12.97 5.62 -16.16
C ASN A 34 12.86 6.35 -14.82
N PRO A 35 13.82 6.20 -13.91
CA PRO A 35 13.76 6.80 -12.58
C PRO A 35 13.85 8.32 -12.60
N GLY A 36 14.26 8.91 -13.72
CA GLY A 36 14.27 10.36 -13.92
C GLY A 36 15.65 11.00 -13.78
N ILE A 37 15.62 12.32 -13.78
CA ILE A 37 16.81 13.18 -13.72
C ILE A 37 16.54 14.24 -12.68
N ILE A 38 17.52 14.51 -11.82
CA ILE A 38 17.56 15.68 -10.92
C ILE A 38 18.50 16.70 -11.55
N LYS A 39 17.99 17.92 -11.72
CA LYS A 39 18.77 19.04 -12.28
C LYS A 39 18.75 20.21 -11.32
N PRO A 40 19.84 20.98 -11.20
CA PRO A 40 19.81 22.27 -10.52
C PRO A 40 18.81 23.19 -11.23
N SER A 41 18.10 24.02 -10.46
CA SER A 41 17.20 25.05 -11.00
C SER A 41 17.96 26.20 -11.62
N ASP A 42 19.09 26.57 -11.05
CA ASP A 42 20.00 27.64 -11.45
C ASP A 42 21.42 27.38 -10.94
N SER A 43 22.34 28.28 -11.23
CA SER A 43 23.77 28.20 -10.85
C SER A 43 24.01 28.29 -9.33
N ASN A 44 23.05 28.78 -8.55
CA ASN A 44 23.15 28.92 -7.09
C ASN A 44 22.44 27.77 -6.35
N SER A 45 21.89 26.80 -7.09
CA SER A 45 21.26 25.61 -6.52
C SER A 45 22.31 24.77 -5.81
N GLY A 46 22.05 24.38 -4.56
CA GLY A 46 22.84 23.39 -3.84
C GLY A 46 22.66 21.95 -4.34
N ILE A 47 21.88 21.75 -5.41
CA ILE A 47 21.57 20.45 -5.99
C ILE A 47 22.51 20.20 -7.19
N ASN A 48 23.23 19.09 -7.17
CA ASN A 48 24.01 18.64 -8.31
C ASN A 48 23.15 17.88 -9.33
N PHE A 49 23.57 17.92 -10.61
CA PHE A 49 22.96 17.07 -11.63
C PHE A 49 23.16 15.60 -11.27
N SER A 50 22.07 14.84 -11.26
CA SER A 50 22.09 13.39 -11.09
C SER A 50 21.09 12.73 -12.02
N GLN A 51 21.53 11.69 -12.70
CA GLN A 51 20.69 10.85 -13.55
C GLN A 51 20.79 9.41 -13.08
N LEU A 52 19.67 8.83 -12.70
CA LEU A 52 19.60 7.42 -12.34
C LEU A 52 19.54 6.54 -13.59
N ASP A 53 20.17 5.36 -13.50
CA ASP A 53 20.20 4.40 -14.59
C ASP A 53 18.81 3.83 -14.89
N LYS A 54 18.49 3.74 -16.16
CA LYS A 54 17.29 3.03 -16.61
C LYS A 54 17.40 1.55 -16.28
N LYS A 55 16.28 0.93 -15.94
CA LYS A 55 16.20 -0.49 -15.62
C LYS A 55 15.15 -1.16 -16.47
N ASN A 56 15.41 -2.40 -16.89
CA ASN A 56 14.45 -3.19 -17.67
C ASN A 56 14.19 -4.51 -17.00
N ALA A 57 12.98 -5.02 -17.17
CA ALA A 57 12.60 -6.33 -16.67
C ALA A 57 11.55 -7.00 -17.56
N PHE A 58 11.50 -8.32 -17.53
CA PHE A 58 10.52 -9.11 -18.26
C PHE A 58 9.88 -10.14 -17.31
N GLU A 59 8.54 -10.16 -17.27
CA GLU A 59 7.74 -10.99 -16.39
C GLU A 59 6.74 -11.83 -17.21
N PRO A 60 7.10 -13.01 -17.69
CA PRO A 60 6.16 -13.97 -18.25
C PRO A 60 5.54 -14.84 -17.17
N ALA A 61 4.29 -15.25 -17.39
CA ALA A 61 3.59 -16.19 -16.51
C ALA A 61 2.57 -17.03 -17.28
N ILE A 62 2.36 -18.23 -16.79
CA ILE A 62 1.26 -19.12 -17.19
C ILE A 62 0.38 -19.39 -15.97
N TYR A 63 -0.90 -19.61 -16.18
CA TYR A 63 -1.83 -19.88 -15.07
C TYR A 63 -3.00 -20.73 -15.51
N ILE A 64 -3.53 -21.44 -14.53
CA ILE A 64 -4.77 -22.22 -14.63
C ILE A 64 -5.57 -22.01 -13.36
N ASN A 65 -6.88 -21.83 -13.48
CA ASN A 65 -7.80 -21.68 -12.37
C ASN A 65 -9.10 -22.44 -12.69
N ALA A 66 -9.55 -23.25 -11.75
CA ALA A 66 -10.81 -23.99 -11.83
C ALA A 66 -11.81 -23.41 -10.83
N GLU A 67 -13.04 -23.27 -11.26
CA GLU A 67 -14.22 -22.94 -10.44
C GLU A 67 -15.19 -24.10 -10.50
N GLN A 68 -15.56 -24.66 -9.36
CA GLN A 68 -16.38 -25.86 -9.28
C GLN A 68 -17.47 -25.76 -8.21
N GLU A 69 -18.68 -26.02 -8.60
CA GLU A 69 -19.79 -26.26 -7.68
C GLU A 69 -19.82 -27.74 -7.33
N ILE A 70 -19.31 -28.09 -6.14
CA ILE A 70 -19.27 -29.48 -5.64
C ILE A 70 -20.71 -29.96 -5.35
N THR A 71 -21.47 -29.08 -4.68
CA THR A 71 -22.90 -29.29 -4.40
C THR A 71 -23.63 -27.95 -4.55
N SER A 72 -24.95 -27.93 -4.41
CA SER A 72 -25.73 -26.67 -4.36
C SER A 72 -25.32 -25.73 -3.22
N LYS A 73 -24.60 -26.24 -2.21
CA LYS A 73 -24.14 -25.46 -1.05
C LYS A 73 -22.66 -25.21 -1.00
N ILE A 74 -21.86 -25.97 -1.74
CA ILE A 74 -20.39 -25.90 -1.71
C ILE A 74 -19.87 -25.52 -3.08
N ALA A 75 -19.18 -24.39 -3.15
CA ALA A 75 -18.42 -23.99 -4.32
C ALA A 75 -16.94 -23.80 -3.93
N VAL A 76 -16.03 -24.20 -4.80
CA VAL A 76 -14.59 -24.07 -4.63
C VAL A 76 -13.97 -23.44 -5.86
N SER A 77 -12.92 -22.65 -5.65
CA SER A 77 -12.05 -22.19 -6.72
C SER A 77 -10.61 -22.49 -6.33
N TYR A 78 -9.86 -23.06 -7.25
CA TYR A 78 -8.46 -23.39 -7.04
C TYR A 78 -7.66 -23.16 -8.30
N GLY A 79 -6.45 -22.67 -8.13
CA GLY A 79 -5.60 -22.34 -9.26
C GLY A 79 -4.14 -22.26 -8.92
N LEU A 80 -3.34 -22.25 -9.97
CA LEU A 80 -1.90 -22.14 -9.89
C LEU A 80 -1.43 -21.17 -10.98
N ARG A 81 -0.60 -20.23 -10.59
CA ARG A 81 0.17 -19.38 -11.49
C ARG A 81 1.64 -19.73 -11.33
N TYR A 82 2.34 -19.89 -12.43
CA TYR A 82 3.79 -19.97 -12.47
C TYR A 82 4.33 -18.72 -13.13
N SER A 83 5.01 -17.88 -12.36
CA SER A 83 5.59 -16.64 -12.83
C SER A 83 7.12 -16.73 -12.87
N LEU A 84 7.69 -16.16 -13.92
CA LEU A 84 9.11 -15.96 -14.09
C LEU A 84 9.38 -14.47 -14.07
N PHE A 85 10.55 -14.08 -13.63
CA PHE A 85 10.99 -12.70 -13.68
C PHE A 85 12.45 -12.64 -14.06
N TYR A 86 12.76 -11.80 -15.05
CA TYR A 86 14.09 -11.55 -15.55
C TYR A 86 14.43 -10.07 -15.37
N ARG A 87 15.41 -9.77 -14.53
CA ARG A 87 16.06 -8.46 -14.52
C ARG A 87 17.00 -8.39 -15.70
N LEU A 88 16.80 -7.43 -16.60
CA LEU A 88 17.54 -7.31 -17.86
C LEU A 88 18.56 -6.17 -17.78
N GLY A 89 19.71 -6.33 -18.46
CA GLY A 89 20.66 -5.25 -18.83
C GLY A 89 19.98 -4.29 -19.84
N GLN A 90 20.59 -3.20 -20.16
CA GLN A 90 21.98 -2.77 -20.02
C GLN A 90 22.19 -2.10 -18.66
N SER A 91 23.16 -2.57 -17.88
CA SER A 91 23.48 -2.00 -16.57
C SER A 91 24.79 -2.59 -16.02
N ASN A 92 25.40 -1.89 -15.10
CA ASN A 92 26.51 -2.39 -14.30
C ASN A 92 25.99 -2.88 -12.95
N LEU A 93 26.50 -4.00 -12.48
CA LEU A 93 26.22 -4.54 -11.15
C LEU A 93 27.48 -4.44 -10.29
N ASN A 94 27.38 -3.76 -9.16
CA ASN A 94 28.45 -3.72 -8.19
C ASN A 94 28.66 -5.08 -7.53
N LEU A 95 29.92 -5.45 -7.34
CA LEU A 95 30.32 -6.65 -6.61
C LEU A 95 30.80 -6.24 -5.22
N TYR A 96 30.40 -7.00 -4.22
CA TYR A 96 30.75 -6.74 -2.81
C TYR A 96 31.40 -7.95 -2.19
N ALA A 97 32.28 -7.74 -1.22
CA ALA A 97 32.86 -8.82 -0.42
C ALA A 97 31.74 -9.66 0.21
N ASN A 98 31.82 -10.97 0.09
CA ASN A 98 30.80 -11.92 0.54
C ASN A 98 29.37 -11.65 0.01
N ASN A 99 29.27 -10.97 -1.13
CA ASN A 99 27.99 -10.53 -1.73
C ASN A 99 27.12 -9.70 -0.77
N ASN A 100 27.76 -8.89 0.07
CA ASN A 100 27.12 -8.12 1.12
C ASN A 100 27.29 -6.60 0.89
N PRO A 101 26.29 -5.90 0.34
CA PRO A 101 26.37 -4.47 0.04
C PRO A 101 26.23 -3.56 1.27
N VAL A 102 25.83 -4.13 2.43
CA VAL A 102 25.70 -3.42 3.70
C VAL A 102 26.54 -4.12 4.75
N THR A 103 27.43 -3.41 5.40
CA THR A 103 28.25 -3.90 6.53
C THR A 103 27.65 -3.44 7.85
N PHE A 104 28.00 -4.10 8.94
CA PHE A 104 27.62 -3.72 10.29
C PHE A 104 28.87 -3.38 11.10
N ASN A 105 28.88 -2.21 11.70
CA ASN A 105 29.93 -1.77 12.61
C ASN A 105 29.54 -2.13 14.05
N PRO A 106 30.17 -3.12 14.68
CA PRO A 106 29.78 -3.59 16.01
C PRO A 106 30.16 -2.61 17.13
N GLU A 107 31.13 -1.71 16.91
CA GLU A 107 31.53 -0.71 17.90
C GLU A 107 30.50 0.43 17.99
N LEU A 108 30.03 0.89 16.83
CA LEU A 108 29.06 1.98 16.73
C LEU A 108 27.62 1.46 16.72
N GLN A 109 27.39 0.16 16.57
CA GLN A 109 26.06 -0.48 16.49
C GLN A 109 25.22 0.06 15.32
N ILE A 110 25.87 0.37 14.19
CA ILE A 110 25.23 0.94 12.99
C ILE A 110 25.51 0.10 11.75
N TYR A 111 24.62 0.20 10.78
CA TYR A 111 24.84 -0.32 9.43
C TYR A 111 25.51 0.74 8.55
N GLU A 112 26.48 0.32 7.75
CA GLU A 112 27.26 1.17 6.87
C GLU A 112 27.24 0.64 5.42
N LYS A 113 27.43 1.51 4.45
CA LYS A 113 27.58 1.15 3.04
C LYS A 113 28.90 0.40 2.81
N ALA A 114 28.84 -0.81 2.24
CA ALA A 114 30.03 -1.54 1.86
C ALA A 114 30.65 -0.93 0.59
N ALA A 115 31.98 -0.83 0.54
CA ALA A 115 32.68 -0.43 -0.68
C ALA A 115 32.60 -1.55 -1.73
N PRO A 116 32.24 -1.26 -2.99
CA PRO A 116 32.35 -2.22 -4.07
C PRO A 116 33.76 -2.69 -4.30
N ILE A 117 33.97 -4.00 -4.50
CA ILE A 117 35.26 -4.60 -4.84
C ILE A 117 35.47 -4.74 -6.35
N GLY A 118 34.47 -4.43 -7.15
CA GLY A 118 34.45 -4.48 -8.60
C GLY A 118 33.08 -4.26 -9.18
N THR A 119 32.98 -4.36 -10.49
CA THR A 119 31.72 -4.26 -11.24
C THR A 119 31.64 -5.31 -12.33
N THR A 120 30.45 -5.80 -12.61
CA THR A 120 30.14 -6.64 -13.78
C THR A 120 29.21 -5.88 -14.69
N SER A 121 29.58 -5.77 -15.97
CA SER A 121 28.77 -5.11 -16.99
C SER A 121 27.90 -6.11 -17.74
N PHE A 122 26.66 -5.73 -18.01
CA PHE A 122 25.70 -6.50 -18.77
C PHE A 122 25.27 -5.71 -20.00
N GLY A 123 25.27 -6.37 -21.16
CA GLY A 123 24.80 -5.82 -22.42
C GLY A 123 23.27 -5.67 -22.43
N LYS A 124 22.77 -5.07 -23.50
CA LYS A 124 21.33 -4.88 -23.71
C LYS A 124 20.63 -6.24 -23.76
N ASN A 125 19.60 -6.38 -22.93
CA ASN A 125 18.78 -7.60 -22.77
C ASN A 125 19.51 -8.82 -22.17
N ASP A 126 20.76 -8.69 -21.72
CA ASP A 126 21.40 -9.75 -20.94
C ASP A 126 20.61 -10.00 -19.64
N VAL A 127 20.49 -11.25 -19.24
CA VAL A 127 19.79 -11.61 -18.00
C VAL A 127 20.72 -11.43 -16.81
N MET A 128 20.52 -10.38 -16.04
CA MET A 128 21.29 -10.07 -14.83
C MET A 128 20.87 -10.97 -13.64
N LYS A 129 19.57 -11.21 -13.49
CA LYS A 129 18.99 -12.04 -12.43
C LYS A 129 17.70 -12.67 -12.89
N ARG A 130 17.45 -13.90 -12.45
CA ARG A 130 16.22 -14.64 -12.69
C ARG A 130 15.59 -15.06 -11.38
N TYR A 131 14.26 -14.98 -11.32
CA TYR A 131 13.41 -15.52 -10.27
C TYR A 131 12.27 -16.34 -10.89
N ASN A 132 11.78 -17.32 -10.14
CA ASN A 132 10.62 -18.13 -10.51
C ASN A 132 9.84 -18.53 -9.27
N TYR A 133 8.52 -18.45 -9.36
CA TYR A 133 7.64 -18.76 -8.24
C TYR A 133 6.37 -19.49 -8.70
N LEU A 134 5.89 -20.37 -7.82
CA LEU A 134 4.56 -20.92 -7.88
C LEU A 134 3.65 -20.12 -6.95
N GLU A 135 2.50 -19.71 -7.48
CA GLU A 135 1.51 -18.87 -6.79
C GLU A 135 0.18 -19.63 -6.71
N PRO A 136 0.05 -20.60 -5.78
CA PRO A 136 -1.20 -21.31 -5.54
C PRO A 136 -2.24 -20.36 -4.95
N ARG A 137 -3.49 -20.60 -5.30
CA ARG A 137 -4.67 -19.93 -4.74
C ARG A 137 -5.79 -20.93 -4.57
N PHE A 138 -6.52 -20.78 -3.49
CA PHE A 138 -7.66 -21.62 -3.16
C PHE A 138 -8.72 -20.77 -2.47
N SER A 139 -9.98 -20.99 -2.80
CA SER A 139 -11.10 -20.47 -2.03
C SER A 139 -12.24 -21.47 -2.00
N ALA A 140 -12.96 -21.49 -0.90
CA ALA A 140 -14.15 -22.30 -0.71
C ALA A 140 -15.25 -21.46 -0.11
N SER A 141 -16.47 -21.64 -0.58
CA SER A 141 -17.68 -21.09 0.02
C SER A 141 -18.64 -22.20 0.40
N TYR A 142 -19.20 -22.09 1.60
CA TYR A 142 -20.21 -22.99 2.12
C TYR A 142 -21.47 -22.21 2.47
N GLN A 143 -22.56 -22.52 1.76
CA GLN A 143 -23.88 -21.95 2.02
C GLN A 143 -24.54 -22.71 3.16
N LEU A 144 -24.63 -22.09 4.34
CA LEU A 144 -25.28 -22.67 5.52
C LEU A 144 -26.81 -22.80 5.30
N ASN A 145 -27.40 -21.74 4.76
CA ASN A 145 -28.77 -21.65 4.32
C ASN A 145 -28.92 -20.53 3.27
N ASP A 146 -30.12 -20.21 2.81
CA ASP A 146 -30.35 -19.22 1.75
C ASP A 146 -29.85 -17.80 2.09
N LYS A 147 -29.62 -17.52 3.36
CA LYS A 147 -29.23 -16.18 3.86
C LYS A 147 -27.82 -16.13 4.44
N GLN A 148 -27.16 -17.27 4.65
CA GLN A 148 -25.90 -17.33 5.39
C GLN A 148 -24.86 -18.14 4.64
N SER A 149 -23.63 -17.64 4.59
CA SER A 149 -22.50 -18.36 4.02
C SER A 149 -21.20 -18.11 4.79
N ILE A 150 -20.31 -19.08 4.71
CA ILE A 150 -18.92 -18.99 5.18
C ILE A 150 -18.02 -19.09 3.97
N LYS A 151 -16.98 -18.26 3.92
CA LYS A 151 -15.95 -18.32 2.88
C LYS A 151 -14.58 -18.41 3.51
N ALA A 152 -13.73 -19.24 2.95
CA ALA A 152 -12.33 -19.34 3.34
C ALA A 152 -11.43 -19.25 2.11
N SER A 153 -10.26 -18.63 2.24
CA SER A 153 -9.33 -18.52 1.14
C SER A 153 -7.87 -18.58 1.59
N TYR A 154 -7.03 -19.05 0.68
CA TYR A 154 -5.58 -18.96 0.73
C TYR A 154 -5.05 -18.46 -0.59
N ASN A 155 -4.11 -17.51 -0.54
CA ASN A 155 -3.46 -16.95 -1.73
C ASN A 155 -1.98 -16.76 -1.46
N ARG A 156 -1.14 -17.24 -2.40
CA ARG A 156 0.25 -16.78 -2.53
C ARG A 156 0.37 -15.80 -3.68
N MET A 157 1.07 -14.70 -3.44
CA MET A 157 1.30 -13.64 -4.41
C MET A 157 2.77 -13.23 -4.38
N VAL A 158 3.33 -12.91 -5.54
CA VAL A 158 4.71 -12.42 -5.66
C VAL A 158 4.72 -11.03 -6.28
N GLN A 159 5.51 -10.14 -5.70
CA GLN A 159 5.71 -8.77 -6.19
C GLN A 159 7.17 -8.58 -6.56
N TYR A 160 7.42 -8.30 -7.84
CA TYR A 160 8.76 -8.11 -8.40
C TYR A 160 9.19 -6.65 -8.47
N LEU A 161 8.25 -5.72 -8.30
CA LEU A 161 8.49 -4.28 -8.35
C LEU A 161 8.32 -3.68 -6.97
N GLN A 162 9.25 -2.80 -6.57
CA GLN A 162 9.22 -2.18 -5.26
C GLN A 162 9.28 -0.66 -5.38
N LEU A 163 8.46 0.03 -4.62
CA LEU A 163 8.57 1.46 -4.45
C LEU A 163 9.59 1.73 -3.33
N VAL A 164 10.67 2.40 -3.70
CA VAL A 164 11.70 2.86 -2.78
C VAL A 164 11.33 4.25 -2.31
N SER A 165 10.92 4.35 -1.06
CA SER A 165 10.48 5.58 -0.41
C SER A 165 10.74 5.49 1.09
N ASN A 166 11.16 6.59 1.70
CA ASN A 166 11.29 6.74 3.15
C ASN A 166 10.13 7.54 3.76
N THR A 167 9.13 7.86 2.97
CA THR A 167 7.95 8.64 3.39
C THR A 167 6.71 7.76 3.45
N SER A 168 5.75 8.13 4.29
CA SER A 168 4.45 7.46 4.40
C SER A 168 3.47 7.83 3.28
N SER A 169 3.77 8.91 2.53
CA SER A 169 2.98 9.36 1.38
C SER A 169 3.85 9.37 0.14
N PRO A 170 3.36 8.90 -1.02
CA PRO A 170 4.12 8.95 -2.27
C PRO A 170 4.57 10.36 -2.61
N THR A 171 5.82 10.50 -3.02
CA THR A 171 6.42 11.76 -3.45
C THR A 171 6.90 11.65 -4.90
N PRO A 172 7.06 12.77 -5.61
CA PRO A 172 7.66 12.76 -6.96
C PRO A 172 9.10 12.23 -7.00
N LEU A 173 9.77 12.15 -5.84
CA LEU A 173 11.14 11.66 -5.69
C LEU A 173 11.22 10.15 -5.44
N ASP A 174 10.11 9.50 -5.16
CA ASP A 174 10.04 8.05 -5.00
C ASP A 174 10.42 7.34 -6.29
N VAL A 175 11.16 6.26 -6.15
CA VAL A 175 11.70 5.50 -7.27
C VAL A 175 11.17 4.08 -7.27
N TRP A 176 10.56 3.68 -8.37
CA TRP A 176 10.25 2.28 -8.62
C TRP A 176 11.48 1.53 -9.09
N THR A 177 11.76 0.41 -8.45
CA THR A 177 12.87 -0.47 -8.81
C THR A 177 12.40 -1.91 -8.99
N PRO A 178 12.87 -2.62 -10.03
CA PRO A 178 12.65 -4.05 -10.17
C PRO A 178 13.54 -4.83 -9.21
N SER A 179 13.10 -6.03 -8.85
CA SER A 179 13.94 -6.99 -8.12
C SER A 179 15.21 -7.34 -8.90
N ASP A 180 16.30 -7.53 -8.17
CA ASP A 180 17.62 -7.84 -8.68
C ASP A 180 18.37 -8.81 -7.74
N SER A 181 19.69 -8.84 -7.78
CA SER A 181 20.51 -9.72 -6.94
C SER A 181 20.41 -9.42 -5.45
N PHE A 182 20.12 -8.17 -5.07
CA PHE A 182 20.08 -7.68 -3.69
C PHE A 182 18.65 -7.37 -3.23
N ILE A 183 17.80 -6.91 -4.14
CA ILE A 183 16.40 -6.59 -3.89
C ILE A 183 15.55 -7.80 -4.30
N LYS A 184 15.29 -8.70 -3.37
CA LYS A 184 14.53 -9.93 -3.63
C LYS A 184 13.05 -9.63 -3.86
N PRO A 185 12.33 -10.44 -4.69
CA PRO A 185 10.89 -10.36 -4.79
C PRO A 185 10.21 -10.54 -3.44
N GLN A 186 9.19 -9.73 -3.16
CA GLN A 186 8.35 -9.96 -1.99
C GLN A 186 7.40 -11.12 -2.26
N VAL A 187 7.30 -12.05 -1.32
CA VAL A 187 6.38 -13.19 -1.38
C VAL A 187 5.39 -13.05 -0.24
N ALA A 188 4.12 -12.96 -0.57
CA ALA A 188 3.03 -12.83 0.38
C ALA A 188 2.17 -14.09 0.39
N ASP A 189 1.97 -14.67 1.59
CA ASP A 189 0.99 -15.71 1.88
C ASP A 189 -0.13 -15.11 2.71
N GLN A 190 -1.38 -15.30 2.30
CA GLN A 190 -2.56 -14.80 3.00
C GLN A 190 -3.60 -15.89 3.16
N VAL A 191 -4.14 -16.01 4.37
CA VAL A 191 -5.36 -16.76 4.67
C VAL A 191 -6.45 -15.79 5.11
N ALA A 192 -7.71 -16.07 4.74
CA ALA A 192 -8.85 -15.29 5.19
C ALA A 192 -10.05 -16.21 5.44
N LEU A 193 -10.89 -15.83 6.39
CA LEU A 193 -12.15 -16.47 6.74
C LEU A 193 -13.21 -15.41 6.92
N GLY A 194 -14.35 -15.57 6.25
CA GLY A 194 -15.48 -14.64 6.30
C GLY A 194 -16.79 -15.33 6.59
N TYR A 195 -17.64 -14.66 7.34
CA TYR A 195 -19.04 -15.01 7.57
C TYR A 195 -19.94 -13.90 7.02
N PHE A 196 -20.93 -14.29 6.22
CA PHE A 196 -21.83 -13.38 5.52
C PHE A 196 -23.26 -13.78 5.82
N THR A 197 -24.09 -12.82 6.16
CA THR A 197 -25.52 -13.08 6.40
C THR A 197 -26.41 -11.92 5.98
N ASN A 198 -27.56 -12.23 5.41
CA ASN A 198 -28.65 -11.31 5.17
C ASN A 198 -29.78 -11.60 6.16
N PHE A 199 -30.46 -10.57 6.62
CA PHE A 199 -31.58 -10.69 7.54
C PHE A 199 -32.68 -9.65 7.26
N GLU A 200 -33.86 -9.84 7.86
CA GLU A 200 -35.03 -9.01 7.62
C GLU A 200 -35.38 -8.86 6.11
N ASN A 201 -35.56 -9.98 5.42
CA ASN A 201 -35.89 -10.03 3.98
C ASN A 201 -34.86 -9.25 3.12
N ASP A 202 -33.55 -9.45 3.41
CA ASP A 202 -32.43 -8.85 2.71
C ASP A 202 -32.27 -7.32 2.88
N ILE A 203 -33.09 -6.72 3.78
CA ILE A 203 -32.92 -5.30 4.12
C ILE A 203 -31.55 -5.03 4.72
N TYR A 204 -31.05 -5.94 5.54
CA TYR A 204 -29.72 -5.83 6.14
C TYR A 204 -28.77 -6.92 5.66
N SER A 205 -27.52 -6.57 5.46
CA SER A 205 -26.41 -7.51 5.27
C SER A 205 -25.31 -7.26 6.29
N LEU A 206 -24.77 -8.35 6.83
CA LEU A 206 -23.66 -8.35 7.76
C LEU A 206 -22.53 -9.19 7.18
N GLU A 207 -21.32 -8.64 7.18
CA GLU A 207 -20.10 -9.30 6.78
C GLU A 207 -19.09 -9.18 7.93
N VAL A 208 -18.49 -10.30 8.30
CA VAL A 208 -17.43 -10.36 9.31
C VAL A 208 -16.29 -11.18 8.73
N GLU A 209 -15.14 -10.57 8.56
CA GLU A 209 -13.98 -11.22 7.96
C GLU A 209 -12.76 -11.09 8.85
N THR A 210 -11.94 -12.13 8.88
CA THR A 210 -10.61 -12.10 9.49
C THR A 210 -9.57 -12.59 8.53
N TYR A 211 -8.36 -12.03 8.63
CA TYR A 211 -7.25 -12.43 7.77
C TYR A 211 -5.92 -12.43 8.53
N TYR A 212 -5.00 -13.23 8.02
CA TYR A 212 -3.60 -13.20 8.38
C TYR A 212 -2.74 -13.24 7.11
N LYS A 213 -1.83 -12.28 6.97
CA LYS A 213 -0.92 -12.15 5.84
C LYS A 213 0.52 -12.08 6.35
N LYS A 214 1.39 -12.90 5.77
CA LYS A 214 2.84 -12.87 5.99
C LYS A 214 3.54 -12.50 4.69
N VAL A 215 4.49 -11.56 4.75
CA VAL A 215 5.29 -11.14 3.60
C VAL A 215 6.76 -11.40 3.92
N GLN A 216 7.44 -12.11 3.03
CA GLN A 216 8.88 -12.33 3.06
C GLN A 216 9.58 -11.32 2.15
N ASN A 217 10.87 -11.06 2.41
CA ASN A 217 11.71 -10.14 1.67
C ASN A 217 11.15 -8.70 1.64
N ARG A 218 10.49 -8.28 2.71
CA ARG A 218 10.12 -6.88 2.90
C ARG A 218 11.38 -6.07 3.07
N ILE A 219 11.57 -5.02 2.26
CA ILE A 219 12.72 -4.12 2.39
C ILE A 219 12.49 -3.11 3.52
N ASP A 220 13.57 -2.80 4.20
CA ASP A 220 13.73 -1.64 5.08
C ASP A 220 15.09 -1.00 4.82
N TYR A 221 15.36 0.12 5.43
CA TYR A 221 16.54 0.93 5.16
C TYR A 221 17.43 1.03 6.40
N ILE A 222 18.74 1.12 6.20
CA ILE A 222 19.65 1.49 7.27
C ILE A 222 19.33 2.91 7.78
N ASP A 223 19.74 3.25 8.99
CA ASP A 223 19.57 4.60 9.50
C ASP A 223 20.44 5.60 8.69
N GLY A 224 19.89 6.76 8.41
CA GLY A 224 20.53 7.75 7.53
C GLY A 224 20.59 7.37 6.05
N ALA A 225 19.78 6.39 5.60
CA ALA A 225 19.73 5.99 4.20
C ALA A 225 19.38 7.16 3.27
N ASP A 226 20.27 7.44 2.31
CA ASP A 226 19.95 8.34 1.21
C ASP A 226 19.31 7.56 0.08
N LEU A 227 18.04 7.81 -0.17
CA LEU A 227 17.23 7.16 -1.21
C LEU A 227 17.04 8.06 -2.45
N ILE A 228 17.40 9.36 -2.33
CA ILE A 228 17.19 10.32 -3.41
C ILE A 228 18.38 10.23 -4.37
N ALA A 229 18.07 9.98 -5.65
CA ALA A 229 19.06 9.89 -6.71
C ALA A 229 20.22 8.90 -6.43
N ASN A 230 19.93 7.82 -5.72
CA ASN A 230 20.90 6.79 -5.36
C ASN A 230 20.89 5.65 -6.39
N ASN A 231 22.01 5.48 -7.12
CA ASN A 231 22.20 4.38 -8.07
C ASN A 231 22.59 3.06 -7.39
N ALA A 232 23.05 3.09 -6.13
CA ALA A 232 23.47 1.94 -5.36
C ALA A 232 22.53 1.70 -4.17
N LEU A 233 21.22 1.56 -4.45
CA LEU A 233 20.18 1.33 -3.44
C LEU A 233 20.46 0.09 -2.58
N GLU A 234 21.12 -0.90 -3.15
CA GLU A 234 21.51 -2.13 -2.44
C GLU A 234 22.39 -1.86 -1.20
N GLN A 235 23.14 -0.77 -1.19
CA GLN A 235 24.03 -0.39 -0.06
C GLN A 235 23.26 0.19 1.14
N VAL A 236 21.98 0.47 1.00
CA VAL A 236 21.16 1.11 2.04
C VAL A 236 19.90 0.30 2.38
N ILE A 237 19.74 -0.89 1.80
CA ILE A 237 18.57 -1.74 1.98
C ILE A 237 18.91 -2.97 2.82
N LEU A 238 18.01 -3.30 3.74
CA LEU A 238 17.99 -4.55 4.50
C LEU A 238 16.73 -5.35 4.13
N ASN A 239 16.84 -6.67 4.08
CA ASN A 239 15.71 -7.56 3.82
C ASN A 239 15.14 -8.06 5.14
N GLY A 240 13.87 -7.84 5.34
CA GLY A 240 13.11 -8.28 6.50
C GLY A 240 11.86 -9.05 6.13
N GLN A 241 10.90 -9.04 7.01
CA GLN A 241 9.58 -9.63 6.84
C GLN A 241 8.49 -8.71 7.38
N MET A 242 7.24 -8.97 6.98
CA MET A 242 6.07 -8.22 7.43
C MET A 242 4.94 -9.18 7.73
N ARG A 243 4.09 -8.83 8.69
CA ARG A 243 2.82 -9.48 8.96
C ARG A 243 1.70 -8.46 9.06
N SER A 244 0.53 -8.85 8.59
CA SER A 244 -0.69 -8.05 8.74
C SER A 244 -1.84 -8.97 9.10
N TYR A 245 -2.65 -8.59 10.07
CA TYR A 245 -3.80 -9.36 10.51
C TYR A 245 -4.88 -8.44 11.04
N GLY A 246 -6.12 -8.87 10.95
CA GLY A 246 -7.22 -8.04 11.39
C GLY A 246 -8.56 -8.73 11.35
N LEU A 247 -9.53 -7.99 11.91
CA LEU A 247 -10.95 -8.28 11.89
C LEU A 247 -11.65 -7.12 11.19
N GLU A 248 -12.44 -7.44 10.19
CA GLU A 248 -13.24 -6.51 9.40
C GLU A 248 -14.72 -6.80 9.63
N PHE A 249 -15.48 -5.75 9.84
CA PHE A 249 -16.91 -5.80 10.09
C PHE A 249 -17.61 -4.82 9.18
N MET A 250 -18.65 -5.24 8.47
CA MET A 250 -19.49 -4.38 7.65
C MET A 250 -20.95 -4.71 7.88
N LEU A 251 -21.71 -3.71 8.32
CA LEU A 251 -23.17 -3.76 8.40
C LEU A 251 -23.75 -2.78 7.39
N LYS A 252 -24.61 -3.27 6.51
CA LYS A 252 -25.26 -2.48 5.48
C LYS A 252 -26.77 -2.58 5.59
N LYS A 253 -27.43 -1.45 5.46
CA LYS A 253 -28.88 -1.36 5.27
C LYS A 253 -29.16 -0.96 3.82
N ASN A 254 -29.81 -1.85 3.06
CA ASN A 254 -29.99 -1.73 1.62
C ASN A 254 -31.25 -0.94 1.25
N GLU A 255 -32.30 -0.96 2.07
CA GLU A 255 -33.62 -0.46 1.73
C GLU A 255 -34.19 0.49 2.78
N GLY A 256 -35.23 1.25 2.37
CA GLY A 256 -35.96 2.19 3.19
C GLY A 256 -35.53 3.64 2.98
N ARG A 257 -36.19 4.57 3.71
CA ARG A 257 -35.85 5.99 3.63
C ARG A 257 -34.44 6.30 4.16
N LEU A 258 -33.98 5.55 5.15
CA LEU A 258 -32.61 5.58 5.63
C LEU A 258 -31.92 4.31 5.15
N ASN A 259 -30.85 4.47 4.37
CA ASN A 259 -29.96 3.41 3.92
C ASN A 259 -28.49 3.84 4.12
N GLY A 260 -27.56 2.89 4.02
CA GLY A 260 -26.16 3.16 4.23
C GLY A 260 -25.42 1.97 4.81
N TRP A 261 -24.20 2.22 5.29
CA TRP A 261 -23.36 1.17 5.86
C TRP A 261 -22.42 1.70 6.94
N ILE A 262 -21.99 0.80 7.80
CA ILE A 262 -20.95 0.99 8.80
C ILE A 262 -19.88 -0.05 8.50
N SER A 263 -18.65 0.37 8.29
CA SER A 263 -17.50 -0.49 8.16
C SER A 263 -16.51 -0.19 9.27
N TYR A 264 -16.04 -1.23 9.95
CA TYR A 264 -15.03 -1.11 10.99
C TYR A 264 -13.95 -2.17 10.80
N THR A 265 -12.70 -1.74 10.78
CA THR A 265 -11.53 -2.62 10.73
C THR A 265 -10.68 -2.42 11.97
N LEU A 266 -10.39 -3.51 12.65
CA LEU A 266 -9.36 -3.62 13.68
C LEU A 266 -8.20 -4.40 13.09
N SER A 267 -7.05 -3.76 12.84
CA SER A 267 -5.94 -4.42 12.18
C SER A 267 -4.58 -3.99 12.69
N ARG A 268 -3.60 -4.87 12.50
CA ARG A 268 -2.18 -4.59 12.73
C ARG A 268 -1.39 -4.89 11.47
N SER A 269 -0.41 -4.03 11.20
CA SER A 269 0.56 -4.20 10.15
C SER A 269 1.94 -3.90 10.72
N GLU A 270 2.77 -4.95 10.85
CA GLU A 270 4.06 -4.89 11.52
C GLU A 270 5.14 -5.44 10.60
N GLN A 271 6.35 -4.92 10.72
CA GLN A 271 7.52 -5.42 10.02
C GLN A 271 8.65 -5.73 11.01
N GLN A 272 9.57 -6.57 10.58
CA GLN A 272 10.73 -6.98 11.35
C GLN A 272 11.92 -7.11 10.41
N THR A 273 13.02 -6.47 10.78
CA THR A 273 14.29 -6.56 10.06
C THR A 273 15.36 -7.03 11.07
N PRO A 274 15.48 -8.35 11.26
CA PRO A 274 16.45 -8.91 12.22
C PRO A 274 17.88 -8.75 11.70
N GLY A 275 18.84 -8.84 12.61
CA GLY A 275 20.26 -8.97 12.24
C GLY A 275 20.49 -10.20 11.37
N ARG A 276 21.40 -10.11 10.42
CA ARG A 276 21.78 -11.23 9.52
C ARG A 276 22.75 -12.20 10.17
N THR A 277 23.40 -11.75 11.24
CA THR A 277 24.35 -12.53 12.06
C THR A 277 24.05 -12.33 13.55
N ALA A 278 24.70 -13.10 14.43
CA ALA A 278 24.53 -12.97 15.87
C ALA A 278 25.05 -11.64 16.44
N ILE A 279 25.90 -10.92 15.70
CA ILE A 279 26.50 -9.65 16.14
C ILE A 279 25.62 -8.46 15.73
N GLU A 280 24.87 -8.58 14.63
CA GLU A 280 24.02 -7.52 14.09
C GLU A 280 22.74 -7.37 14.91
N THR A 281 22.43 -6.17 15.34
CA THR A 281 21.21 -5.89 16.12
C THR A 281 19.93 -5.90 15.31
N GLY A 282 20.02 -5.65 13.99
CA GLY A 282 18.84 -5.40 13.16
C GLY A 282 18.23 -4.02 13.40
N ILE A 283 17.11 -3.74 12.76
CA ILE A 283 16.33 -2.53 12.99
C ILE A 283 15.47 -2.73 14.24
N ASN A 284 15.40 -1.72 15.11
CA ASN A 284 14.70 -1.79 16.40
C ASN A 284 15.11 -3.03 17.23
N ASN A 285 16.40 -3.33 17.29
CA ASN A 285 16.96 -4.51 17.95
C ASN A 285 16.37 -5.83 17.43
N GLY A 286 16.03 -5.88 16.14
CA GLY A 286 15.44 -7.06 15.49
C GLY A 286 14.03 -7.42 15.95
N GLN A 287 13.36 -6.55 16.72
CA GLN A 287 11.99 -6.76 17.19
C GLN A 287 10.96 -6.38 16.13
N TRP A 288 9.72 -6.84 16.29
CA TRP A 288 8.58 -6.40 15.48
C TRP A 288 8.24 -4.94 15.82
N TYR A 289 8.02 -4.12 14.79
CA TYR A 289 7.61 -2.72 14.91
C TYR A 289 6.55 -2.37 13.87
N ASN A 290 5.80 -1.30 14.13
CA ASN A 290 4.71 -0.90 13.25
C ASN A 290 5.22 -0.56 11.84
N SER A 291 4.55 -1.06 10.83
CA SER A 291 4.72 -0.58 9.45
C SER A 291 4.23 0.88 9.35
N ALA A 292 4.82 1.69 8.47
CA ALA A 292 4.38 3.06 8.23
C ALA A 292 2.90 3.18 7.79
N TYR A 293 2.29 2.09 7.36
CA TYR A 293 0.89 2.03 6.92
C TYR A 293 -0.06 1.44 7.97
N ASP A 294 0.43 1.11 9.17
CA ASP A 294 -0.41 0.54 10.23
C ASP A 294 -1.47 1.53 10.70
N LYS A 295 -2.72 1.09 10.71
CA LYS A 295 -3.88 1.82 11.24
C LYS A 295 -4.69 0.86 12.09
N LEU A 296 -4.53 0.94 13.41
CA LEU A 296 -5.18 0.00 14.34
C LEU A 296 -6.70 0.02 14.20
N HIS A 297 -7.29 1.20 14.16
CA HIS A 297 -8.73 1.40 14.01
C HIS A 297 -9.02 2.17 12.72
N ASN A 298 -9.96 1.66 11.94
CA ASN A 298 -10.49 2.34 10.77
C ASN A 298 -12.02 2.16 10.77
N LEU A 299 -12.75 3.25 11.00
CA LEU A 299 -14.21 3.30 11.01
C LEU A 299 -14.68 4.23 9.89
N ALA A 300 -15.61 3.74 9.08
CA ALA A 300 -16.32 4.53 8.11
C ALA A 300 -17.82 4.30 8.22
N VAL A 301 -18.59 5.39 8.22
CA VAL A 301 -20.06 5.36 8.26
C VAL A 301 -20.57 6.22 7.13
N THR A 302 -21.36 5.62 6.26
CA THR A 302 -22.05 6.32 5.18
C THR A 302 -23.54 6.15 5.35
N SER A 303 -24.29 7.23 5.27
CA SER A 303 -25.76 7.18 5.34
C SER A 303 -26.39 8.13 4.33
N SER A 304 -27.55 7.71 3.83
CA SER A 304 -28.41 8.49 2.95
C SER A 304 -29.82 8.42 3.48
N TYR A 305 -30.45 9.58 3.65
CA TYR A 305 -31.81 9.73 4.15
C TYR A 305 -32.70 10.44 3.13
N LEU A 306 -33.66 9.72 2.60
CA LEU A 306 -34.69 10.26 1.70
C LEU A 306 -35.77 10.95 2.53
N LEU A 307 -35.67 12.29 2.69
CA LEU A 307 -36.65 13.07 3.44
C LEU A 307 -38.00 13.07 2.72
N ASN A 308 -37.97 13.32 1.41
CA ASN A 308 -39.14 13.30 0.54
C ASN A 308 -38.70 13.08 -0.91
N GLU A 309 -39.64 13.12 -1.89
CA GLU A 309 -39.36 12.90 -3.30
C GLU A 309 -38.27 13.84 -3.90
N LYS A 310 -38.06 15.00 -3.30
CA LYS A 310 -37.15 16.03 -3.81
C LYS A 310 -35.84 16.09 -3.05
N TRP A 311 -35.83 15.80 -1.75
CA TRP A 311 -34.67 16.01 -0.90
C TRP A 311 -34.09 14.69 -0.37
N THR A 312 -32.82 14.52 -0.59
CA THR A 312 -32.01 13.43 0.00
C THR A 312 -30.85 14.05 0.78
N PHE A 313 -30.66 13.64 2.03
CA PHE A 313 -29.53 14.03 2.86
C PHE A 313 -28.51 12.90 2.92
N GLY A 314 -27.24 13.24 2.79
CA GLY A 314 -26.11 12.32 2.94
C GLY A 314 -25.21 12.73 4.11
N ALA A 315 -24.63 11.73 4.77
CA ALA A 315 -23.58 11.93 5.75
C ALA A 315 -22.51 10.86 5.61
N ASN A 316 -21.23 11.28 5.67
CA ASN A 316 -20.07 10.40 5.67
C ASN A 316 -19.18 10.75 6.85
N PHE A 317 -18.94 9.79 7.73
CA PHE A 317 -18.00 9.91 8.83
C PHE A 317 -16.83 8.97 8.63
N ALA A 318 -15.61 9.47 8.77
CA ALA A 318 -14.39 8.67 8.75
C ALA A 318 -13.58 8.90 10.03
N LEU A 319 -13.07 7.82 10.61
CA LEU A 319 -12.14 7.85 11.73
C LEU A 319 -11.04 6.82 11.50
N GLN A 320 -9.77 7.24 11.64
CA GLN A 320 -8.61 6.38 11.47
C GLN A 320 -7.60 6.66 12.58
N SER A 321 -7.03 5.62 13.17
CA SER A 321 -5.85 5.76 14.03
C SER A 321 -4.71 6.43 13.28
N GLY A 322 -3.94 7.26 13.96
CA GLY A 322 -2.78 7.92 13.38
C GLY A 322 -1.77 6.92 12.83
N GLN A 323 -1.15 7.27 11.71
CA GLN A 323 -0.08 6.47 11.10
C GLN A 323 1.17 6.49 12.00
N PRO A 324 1.93 5.38 12.08
CA PRO A 324 3.22 5.34 12.75
C PRO A 324 4.23 6.29 12.10
N VAL A 325 4.99 6.95 12.93
CA VAL A 325 6.06 7.88 12.54
C VAL A 325 7.20 7.79 13.55
N THR A 326 8.38 8.24 13.12
CA THR A 326 9.55 8.36 14.00
C THR A 326 9.72 9.82 14.35
N TYR A 327 9.63 10.17 15.65
CA TYR A 327 9.89 11.51 16.15
C TYR A 327 11.26 11.59 16.80
N PRO A 328 11.93 12.75 16.74
CA PRO A 328 13.09 12.99 17.58
C PRO A 328 12.64 12.97 19.06
N ASN A 329 13.36 12.23 19.89
CA ASN A 329 13.16 12.13 21.32
C ASN A 329 14.15 12.98 22.13
N GLY A 330 15.14 13.57 21.45
CA GLY A 330 16.15 14.44 22.03
C GLY A 330 16.93 15.19 20.98
N GLN A 331 17.92 15.95 21.43
CA GLN A 331 18.89 16.61 20.56
C GLN A 331 20.20 16.85 21.31
N TYR A 332 21.28 17.01 20.59
CA TYR A 332 22.57 17.44 21.12
C TYR A 332 23.25 18.44 20.21
N GLN A 333 24.17 19.22 20.78
CA GLN A 333 24.94 20.19 20.04
C GLN A 333 26.28 19.57 19.63
N TYR A 334 26.63 19.69 18.35
CA TYR A 334 27.92 19.28 17.84
C TYR A 334 28.46 20.34 16.88
N LEU A 335 29.63 20.93 17.21
CA LEU A 335 30.25 22.02 16.43
C LEU A 335 29.29 23.19 16.12
N GLY A 336 28.42 23.54 17.05
CA GLY A 336 27.44 24.63 16.89
C GLY A 336 26.20 24.24 16.07
N ILE A 337 26.07 22.99 15.61
CA ILE A 337 24.92 22.47 14.89
C ILE A 337 24.07 21.63 15.85
N THR A 338 22.77 21.87 15.83
CA THR A 338 21.78 21.06 16.58
C THR A 338 21.49 19.79 15.80
N ILE A 339 21.78 18.63 16.37
CA ILE A 339 21.52 17.32 15.78
C ILE A 339 20.37 16.65 16.53
N PRO A 340 19.26 16.32 15.86
CA PRO A 340 18.15 15.60 16.49
C PRO A 340 18.55 14.15 16.76
N SER A 341 18.18 13.64 17.92
CA SER A 341 18.29 12.23 18.29
C SER A 341 16.94 11.55 18.13
N TYR A 342 16.89 10.40 17.46
CA TYR A 342 15.68 9.66 17.20
C TYR A 342 15.63 8.40 18.08
N GLY A 343 14.41 8.03 18.49
CA GLY A 343 14.13 6.76 19.16
C GLY A 343 13.96 5.60 18.17
N LEU A 344 13.17 4.62 18.57
CA LEU A 344 12.86 3.46 17.74
C LEU A 344 12.03 3.86 16.51
N ARG A 345 12.24 3.16 15.42
CA ARG A 345 11.53 3.42 14.15
C ARG A 345 10.05 3.14 14.29
N ASN A 346 9.20 4.08 13.84
CA ASN A 346 7.74 4.00 13.86
C ASN A 346 7.13 3.76 15.25
N GLU A 347 7.81 4.22 16.32
CA GLU A 347 7.35 4.10 17.69
C GLU A 347 6.19 5.03 18.00
N ASN A 348 6.20 6.22 17.43
CA ASN A 348 5.20 7.26 17.64
C ASN A 348 4.07 7.18 16.60
N ARG A 349 2.99 7.94 16.82
CA ARG A 349 1.86 8.02 15.89
C ARG A 349 1.43 9.47 15.66
N LEU A 350 0.99 9.76 14.44
CA LEU A 350 0.23 10.98 14.16
C LEU A 350 -1.06 10.98 14.98
N PRO A 351 -1.64 12.16 15.26
CA PRO A 351 -2.96 12.26 15.88
C PRO A 351 -4.02 11.53 15.07
N THR A 352 -5.03 10.98 15.75
CA THR A 352 -6.19 10.33 15.13
C THR A 352 -6.84 11.26 14.12
N TYR A 353 -7.00 10.74 12.89
CA TYR A 353 -7.69 11.42 11.79
C TYR A 353 -9.19 11.15 11.88
N HIS A 354 -10.03 12.19 11.79
CA HIS A 354 -11.46 12.00 11.57
C HIS A 354 -12.09 13.25 10.96
N HIS A 355 -13.17 13.06 10.22
CA HIS A 355 -14.02 14.13 9.70
C HIS A 355 -15.45 13.64 9.50
N LEU A 356 -16.37 14.59 9.45
CA LEU A 356 -17.77 14.38 9.07
C LEU A 356 -18.07 15.26 7.88
N ASP A 357 -18.58 14.64 6.81
CA ASP A 357 -19.10 15.34 5.65
C ASP A 357 -20.60 15.22 5.61
N ILE A 358 -21.28 16.26 5.19
CA ILE A 358 -22.73 16.26 5.00
C ILE A 358 -23.07 16.75 3.60
N SER A 359 -24.20 16.30 3.09
CA SER A 359 -24.75 16.76 1.82
C SER A 359 -26.25 16.82 1.82
N ALA A 360 -26.79 17.73 1.02
CA ALA A 360 -28.21 17.83 0.72
C ALA A 360 -28.39 17.87 -0.80
N THR A 361 -29.06 16.88 -1.35
CA THR A 361 -29.35 16.78 -2.79
C THR A 361 -30.82 17.15 -3.03
N LEU A 362 -31.03 18.17 -3.85
CA LEU A 362 -32.34 18.58 -4.34
C LEU A 362 -32.54 18.07 -5.77
N THR A 363 -33.55 17.24 -5.98
CA THR A 363 -33.98 16.73 -7.29
C THR A 363 -35.37 17.31 -7.61
N PRO A 364 -35.47 18.51 -8.21
CA PRO A 364 -36.73 19.24 -8.33
C PRO A 364 -37.79 18.52 -9.17
N ARG A 365 -37.36 17.64 -10.09
CA ARG A 365 -38.20 17.01 -11.12
C ARG A 365 -38.07 15.50 -11.16
N LYS A 366 -37.95 14.84 -10.02
CA LYS A 366 -37.73 13.39 -9.92
C LYS A 366 -38.80 12.55 -10.69
N ASN A 367 -40.03 12.99 -10.72
CA ASN A 367 -41.17 12.27 -11.36
C ASN A 367 -41.56 12.86 -12.73
N SER A 368 -40.75 13.71 -13.35
CA SER A 368 -41.03 14.33 -14.63
C SER A 368 -40.71 13.37 -15.78
N ASN A 369 -41.66 13.17 -16.71
CA ASN A 369 -41.47 12.43 -17.97
C ASN A 369 -40.59 13.18 -19.02
N ARG A 370 -39.91 14.23 -18.61
CA ARG A 370 -39.02 14.99 -19.48
C ARG A 370 -37.71 14.26 -19.67
N ASN A 371 -37.11 14.39 -20.83
CA ASN A 371 -35.77 13.88 -21.13
C ASN A 371 -34.69 14.58 -20.28
N TRP A 372 -34.97 15.78 -19.79
CA TRP A 372 -34.08 16.57 -18.92
C TRP A 372 -34.33 16.23 -17.44
N LYS A 373 -33.27 15.73 -16.77
CA LYS A 373 -33.25 15.51 -15.31
C LYS A 373 -32.13 16.33 -14.73
N ASP A 374 -32.42 17.05 -13.65
CA ASP A 374 -31.46 17.92 -12.99
C ASP A 374 -31.46 17.66 -11.47
N GLU A 375 -30.30 17.88 -10.86
CA GLU A 375 -30.13 17.87 -9.41
C GLU A 375 -29.09 18.89 -8.94
N TRP A 376 -29.35 19.46 -7.77
CA TRP A 376 -28.42 20.32 -7.07
C TRP A 376 -27.90 19.58 -5.84
N VAL A 377 -26.56 19.56 -5.67
CA VAL A 377 -25.91 18.96 -4.50
C VAL A 377 -25.19 20.05 -3.73
N PHE A 378 -25.64 20.29 -2.51
CA PHE A 378 -24.97 21.16 -1.55
C PHE A 378 -24.23 20.28 -0.58
N SER A 379 -22.90 20.47 -0.41
CA SER A 379 -22.09 19.64 0.45
C SER A 379 -21.11 20.46 1.28
N ILE A 380 -20.77 19.93 2.44
CA ILE A 380 -19.73 20.45 3.32
C ILE A 380 -18.80 19.29 3.68
N TYR A 381 -17.57 19.36 3.20
CA TYR A 381 -16.50 18.51 3.66
C TYR A 381 -15.99 19.00 5.02
N ASN A 382 -15.73 18.06 5.94
CA ASN A 382 -15.19 18.32 7.27
C ASN A 382 -15.99 19.40 8.04
N LEU A 383 -17.25 19.09 8.29
CA LEU A 383 -18.26 19.99 8.86
C LEU A 383 -17.79 20.75 10.11
N TYR A 384 -17.05 20.09 11.00
CA TYR A 384 -16.55 20.71 12.23
C TYR A 384 -15.13 21.27 12.11
N ASN A 385 -14.63 21.46 10.88
CA ASN A 385 -13.37 22.15 10.57
C ASN A 385 -12.13 21.60 11.31
N ARG A 386 -12.07 20.27 11.54
CA ARG A 386 -10.91 19.67 12.21
C ARG A 386 -9.64 19.81 11.36
N LYS A 387 -8.59 20.30 11.95
CA LYS A 387 -7.26 20.35 11.34
C LYS A 387 -6.56 18.99 11.53
N ASN A 388 -6.86 18.04 10.64
CA ASN A 388 -6.23 16.72 10.63
C ASN A 388 -4.76 16.85 10.24
N ALA A 389 -3.87 16.16 10.97
CA ALA A 389 -2.44 16.17 10.67
C ALA A 389 -2.17 15.36 9.38
N ALA A 390 -1.58 16.00 8.39
CA ALA A 390 -0.98 15.33 7.23
C ALA A 390 0.48 14.97 7.49
N ALA A 391 1.21 15.83 8.23
CA ALA A 391 2.57 15.60 8.70
C ALA A 391 2.82 16.41 9.98
N ILE A 392 3.82 15.97 10.74
CA ILE A 392 4.40 16.77 11.82
C ILE A 392 5.90 16.86 11.54
N ASN A 393 6.38 18.07 11.34
CA ASN A 393 7.77 18.40 11.08
C ASN A 393 8.39 19.05 12.32
N PHE A 394 9.63 18.72 12.62
CA PHE A 394 10.39 19.30 13.72
C PHE A 394 11.43 20.24 13.13
N ARG A 395 11.51 21.45 13.68
CA ARG A 395 12.54 22.42 13.31
C ARG A 395 12.91 23.27 14.52
N GLN A 396 14.10 23.85 14.46
CA GLN A 396 14.47 24.93 15.39
C GLN A 396 13.93 26.25 14.84
N ASN A 397 13.27 27.03 15.68
CA ASN A 397 12.85 28.38 15.37
C ASN A 397 14.08 29.30 15.38
N SER A 398 14.35 29.96 14.25
CA SER A 398 15.53 30.83 14.09
C SER A 398 15.53 32.04 15.02
N ASP A 399 14.34 32.53 15.42
CA ASP A 399 14.19 33.75 16.20
C ASP A 399 14.28 33.51 17.70
N THR A 400 13.78 32.36 18.15
CA THR A 400 13.72 32.01 19.59
C THR A 400 14.73 30.97 20.01
N GLY A 401 15.35 30.25 19.06
CA GLY A 401 16.22 29.09 19.33
C GLY A 401 15.50 27.85 19.87
N ASN A 402 14.17 27.91 20.03
CA ASN A 402 13.37 26.80 20.55
C ASN A 402 13.05 25.76 19.47
N ASN A 403 12.94 24.51 19.88
CA ASN A 403 12.43 23.47 18.99
C ASN A 403 10.91 23.50 18.91
N GLU A 404 10.41 23.41 17.69
CA GLU A 404 8.97 23.46 17.36
C GLU A 404 8.57 22.19 16.64
N ALA A 405 7.40 21.64 17.02
CA ALA A 405 6.70 20.62 16.26
C ALA A 405 5.58 21.28 15.46
N ILE A 406 5.73 21.34 14.13
CA ILE A 406 4.80 21.99 13.23
C ILE A 406 3.88 20.95 12.60
N LYS A 407 2.60 21.04 12.98
CA LYS A 407 1.56 20.21 12.37
C LYS A 407 1.07 20.83 11.06
N THR A 408 1.30 20.15 9.95
CA THR A 408 0.74 20.50 8.64
C THR A 408 -0.63 19.88 8.46
N SER A 409 -1.64 20.66 8.08
CA SER A 409 -2.99 20.21 7.75
C SER A 409 -3.34 20.69 6.34
N ILE A 410 -3.91 19.81 5.51
CA ILE A 410 -4.17 20.14 4.10
C ILE A 410 -5.51 20.87 3.95
N PHE A 411 -6.59 20.31 4.51
CA PHE A 411 -7.94 20.87 4.38
C PHE A 411 -8.61 21.07 5.74
N GLY A 412 -9.33 22.19 5.85
CA GLY A 412 -10.33 22.41 6.87
C GLY A 412 -11.73 22.14 6.32
N MET A 413 -12.72 22.94 6.74
CA MET A 413 -14.08 22.90 6.19
C MET A 413 -14.08 23.44 4.75
N VAL A 414 -14.68 22.67 3.82
CA VAL A 414 -14.83 23.08 2.41
C VAL A 414 -16.29 22.93 1.99
N PRO A 415 -17.05 24.04 1.83
CA PRO A 415 -18.36 23.99 1.21
C PRO A 415 -18.24 23.84 -0.30
N ALA A 416 -19.16 23.11 -0.92
CA ALA A 416 -19.23 22.94 -2.36
C ALA A 416 -20.70 22.87 -2.84
N VAL A 417 -20.93 23.35 -4.05
CA VAL A 417 -22.21 23.25 -4.74
C VAL A 417 -21.95 22.64 -6.11
N SER A 418 -22.70 21.60 -6.45
CA SER A 418 -22.63 20.95 -7.76
C SER A 418 -24.00 20.94 -8.40
N TYR A 419 -24.03 21.18 -9.71
CA TYR A 419 -25.24 21.03 -10.53
C TYR A 419 -24.99 19.92 -11.54
N ASN A 420 -25.78 18.86 -11.44
CA ASN A 420 -25.75 17.70 -12.33
C ASN A 420 -26.98 17.72 -13.22
N PHE A 421 -26.82 17.40 -14.49
CA PHE A 421 -27.93 17.28 -15.43
C PHE A 421 -27.72 16.12 -16.39
N LYS A 422 -28.85 15.56 -16.85
CA LYS A 422 -28.92 14.51 -17.84
C LYS A 422 -30.04 14.80 -18.83
N PHE A 423 -29.76 14.68 -20.11
CA PHE A 423 -30.71 14.82 -21.22
C PHE A 423 -30.71 13.58 -22.11
#